data_cfe95ba193eca989b9f6a74626bdf1b2
#
_entry.id   cfe95ba193eca989b9f6a74626bdf1b2
#
_cell.length_a   1.000
_cell.length_b   1.000
_cell.length_c   1.000
_cell.angle_alpha   90.00
_cell.angle_beta   90.00
_cell.angle_gamma   90.00
#
_symmetry.space_group_name_H-M   'P 1'
#
loop_
_entity.id
_entity.type
_entity.pdbx_description
1 polymer ?
#
loop_
_entity_poly.entity_id
_entity_poly.type
_entity_poly.pdbx_seq_one_letter_code
_entity_poly.pdbx_strand_id
1 'polypeptide(L)'
;MKKLIKNGTVVTATDQYEADVLIEDGIITAIGRNLKENVDEIIDAKGAYLFPGGIDPHTHLDMPFGGSVTSDDFETGTIAAAYGGTTTVIDFCLTDKGVPLKNSIQTWHEKSKDKAVIDYGFHLMISE
;
A
#
# COMPACT_ATOMS: atom_id res chain seq x y z
N MET A 1 -17.80 7.09 -3.28
CA MET A 1 -18.34 6.16 -2.25
C MET A 1 -17.90 6.63 -0.88
N LYS A 2 -18.85 6.76 0.05
CA LYS A 2 -18.63 7.31 1.39
C LYS A 2 -18.75 6.19 2.43
N LYS A 3 -17.72 6.00 3.26
CA LYS A 3 -17.68 4.96 4.30
C LYS A 3 -17.42 5.58 5.66
N LEU A 4 -18.03 5.01 6.71
CA LEU A 4 -17.80 5.42 8.09
C LEU A 4 -17.36 4.22 8.91
N ILE A 5 -16.12 4.27 9.43
CA ILE A 5 -15.62 3.30 10.40
C ILE A 5 -15.96 3.82 11.79
N LYS A 6 -16.67 3.04 12.58
CA LYS A 6 -17.14 3.39 13.92
C LYS A 6 -16.49 2.53 15.01
N ASN A 7 -16.50 3.06 16.23
CA ASN A 7 -16.12 2.34 17.43
C ASN A 7 -14.69 1.78 17.37
N GLY A 8 -13.76 2.46 16.69
CA GLY A 8 -12.36 2.09 16.61
C GLY A 8 -11.48 2.87 17.56
N THR A 9 -10.28 2.36 17.78
CA THR A 9 -9.19 3.08 18.45
C THR A 9 -8.19 3.51 17.40
N VAL A 10 -8.18 4.79 17.06
CA VAL A 10 -7.24 5.36 16.09
C VAL A 10 -5.86 5.45 16.73
N VAL A 11 -4.86 4.94 16.03
CA VAL A 11 -3.46 4.97 16.45
C VAL A 11 -2.65 5.73 15.41
N THR A 12 -1.95 6.76 15.85
CA THR A 12 -1.03 7.57 15.04
C THR A 12 0.39 7.42 15.55
N ALA A 13 1.34 8.12 14.94
CA ALA A 13 2.74 8.10 15.40
C ALA A 13 2.91 8.67 16.83
N THR A 14 1.97 9.50 17.29
CA THR A 14 2.10 10.25 18.57
C THR A 14 0.96 9.96 19.55
N ASP A 15 -0.19 9.52 19.06
CA ASP A 15 -1.41 9.45 19.86
C ASP A 15 -2.20 8.16 19.65
N GLN A 16 -3.01 7.82 20.63
CA GLN A 16 -4.00 6.76 20.60
C GLN A 16 -5.30 7.25 21.24
N TYR A 17 -6.41 7.17 20.51
CA TYR A 17 -7.70 7.64 21.00
C TYR A 17 -8.88 6.98 20.31
N GLU A 18 -10.03 6.87 20.99
CA GLU A 18 -11.27 6.40 20.40
C GLU A 18 -11.88 7.44 19.47
N ALA A 19 -12.14 7.05 18.23
CA ALA A 19 -12.78 7.90 17.23
C ALA A 19 -13.44 7.08 16.12
N ASP A 20 -14.37 7.73 15.41
CA ASP A 20 -14.88 7.29 14.12
C ASP A 20 -14.03 7.90 13.00
N VAL A 21 -13.91 7.22 11.87
CA VAL A 21 -13.17 7.68 10.69
C VAL A 21 -14.09 7.71 9.48
N LEU A 22 -14.23 8.90 8.88
CA LEU A 22 -15.00 9.10 7.65
C LEU A 22 -14.07 9.08 6.44
N ILE A 23 -14.44 8.29 5.44
CA ILE A 23 -13.70 8.12 4.20
C ILE A 23 -14.62 8.47 3.02
N GLU A 24 -14.19 9.36 2.16
CA GLU A 24 -14.85 9.71 0.89
C GLU A 24 -13.90 9.45 -0.27
N ASP A 25 -14.33 8.60 -1.20
CA ASP A 25 -13.56 8.28 -2.42
C ASP A 25 -12.08 7.93 -2.15
N GLY A 26 -11.84 7.12 -1.10
CA GLY A 26 -10.51 6.67 -0.70
C GLY A 26 -9.72 7.65 0.16
N ILE A 27 -10.27 8.84 0.46
CA ILE A 27 -9.61 9.87 1.27
C ILE A 27 -10.27 9.95 2.65
N ILE A 28 -9.48 10.00 3.71
CA ILE A 28 -9.96 10.29 5.06
C ILE A 28 -10.34 11.78 5.12
N THR A 29 -11.63 12.08 5.29
CA THR A 29 -12.17 13.45 5.31
C THR A 29 -12.47 13.95 6.70
N ALA A 30 -12.70 13.05 7.67
CA ALA A 30 -12.88 13.44 9.07
C ALA A 30 -12.49 12.30 10.02
N ILE A 31 -11.95 12.67 11.18
CA ILE A 31 -11.75 11.81 12.34
C ILE A 31 -12.37 12.51 13.54
N GLY A 32 -13.26 11.83 14.26
CA GLY A 32 -13.96 12.46 15.37
C GLY A 32 -14.85 11.48 16.12
N ARG A 33 -15.44 11.92 17.23
CA ARG A 33 -16.35 11.09 18.01
C ARG A 33 -17.80 11.29 17.58
N ASN A 34 -18.53 10.18 17.51
CA ASN A 34 -19.98 10.17 17.21
C ASN A 34 -20.33 10.87 15.89
N LEU A 35 -19.52 10.66 14.85
CA LEU A 35 -19.80 11.20 13.53
C LEU A 35 -21.17 10.71 13.04
N LYS A 36 -21.97 11.66 12.55
CA LYS A 36 -23.32 11.42 12.01
C LYS A 36 -23.35 11.90 10.58
N GLU A 37 -23.06 11.00 9.67
CA GLU A 37 -23.02 11.27 8.24
C GLU A 37 -23.92 10.27 7.49
N ASN A 38 -24.53 10.73 6.41
CA ASN A 38 -25.19 9.82 5.48
C ASN A 38 -24.12 9.17 4.61
N VAL A 39 -23.93 7.86 4.75
CA VAL A 39 -22.85 7.11 4.13
C VAL A 39 -23.37 5.87 3.41
N ASP A 40 -22.62 5.41 2.43
CA ASP A 40 -22.96 4.20 1.66
C ASP A 40 -22.71 2.93 2.48
N GLU A 41 -21.71 2.96 3.39
CA GLU A 41 -21.30 1.81 4.20
C GLU A 41 -20.85 2.23 5.60
N ILE A 42 -21.27 1.44 6.60
CA ILE A 42 -20.77 1.57 7.98
C ILE A 42 -20.02 0.30 8.35
N ILE A 43 -18.78 0.47 8.82
CA ILE A 43 -17.91 -0.60 9.32
C ILE A 43 -17.79 -0.44 10.83
N ASP A 44 -18.30 -1.40 11.60
CA ASP A 44 -18.11 -1.41 13.06
C ASP A 44 -16.77 -2.08 13.40
N ALA A 45 -15.82 -1.31 13.86
CA ALA A 45 -14.48 -1.79 14.27
C ALA A 45 -14.50 -2.56 15.60
N LYS A 46 -15.60 -2.51 16.37
CA LYS A 46 -15.78 -3.26 17.63
C LYS A 46 -14.62 -3.10 18.62
N GLY A 47 -14.06 -1.91 18.71
CA GLY A 47 -12.90 -1.62 19.56
C GLY A 47 -11.55 -2.00 18.97
N ALA A 48 -11.49 -2.49 17.73
CA ALA A 48 -10.21 -2.77 17.08
C ALA A 48 -9.39 -1.50 16.86
N TYR A 49 -8.08 -1.67 16.78
CA TYR A 49 -7.18 -0.60 16.43
C TYR A 49 -7.26 -0.24 14.94
N LEU A 50 -7.24 1.05 14.65
CA LEU A 50 -7.18 1.62 13.30
C LEU A 50 -5.81 2.26 13.10
N PHE A 51 -4.97 1.62 12.32
CA PHE A 51 -3.64 2.11 11.96
C PHE A 51 -3.64 2.68 10.55
N PRO A 52 -2.73 3.61 10.22
CA PRO A 52 -2.33 3.82 8.84
C PRO A 52 -1.83 2.50 8.24
N GLY A 53 -2.10 2.27 6.96
CA GLY A 53 -1.56 1.09 6.27
C GLY A 53 -0.04 1.06 6.33
N GLY A 54 0.54 -0.13 6.45
CA GLY A 54 1.98 -0.31 6.43
C GLY A 54 2.59 0.10 5.09
N ILE A 55 3.79 0.67 5.13
CA ILE A 55 4.62 0.92 3.94
C ILE A 55 5.84 0.02 4.05
N ASP A 56 6.01 -0.88 3.09
CA ASP A 56 7.24 -1.66 2.97
C ASP A 56 8.17 -0.98 1.96
N PRO A 57 9.24 -0.32 2.42
CA PRO A 57 10.12 0.47 1.56
C PRO A 57 11.19 -0.37 0.85
N HIS A 58 11.16 -1.70 0.95
CA HIS A 58 12.22 -2.54 0.40
C HIS A 58 11.72 -3.92 -0.01
N THR A 59 11.22 -4.02 -1.25
CA THR A 59 10.72 -5.29 -1.81
C THR A 59 11.45 -5.67 -3.09
N HIS A 60 11.34 -6.94 -3.48
CA HIS A 60 11.92 -7.50 -4.69
C HIS A 60 10.91 -8.44 -5.35
N LEU A 61 9.88 -7.85 -5.98
CA LEU A 61 8.82 -8.59 -6.67
C LEU A 61 9.20 -8.79 -8.14
N ASP A 62 8.96 -10.00 -8.66
CA ASP A 62 9.29 -10.39 -10.05
C ASP A 62 10.71 -9.98 -10.46
N MET A 63 11.67 -10.07 -9.50
CA MET A 63 13.04 -9.64 -9.70
C MET A 63 13.88 -10.79 -10.25
N PRO A 64 14.59 -10.60 -11.37
CA PRO A 64 15.57 -11.58 -11.86
C PRO A 64 16.72 -11.74 -10.85
N PHE A 65 17.02 -12.99 -10.47
CA PHE A 65 18.12 -13.30 -9.58
C PHE A 65 18.68 -14.70 -9.83
N GLY A 66 19.98 -14.81 -10.02
CA GLY A 66 20.68 -16.12 -10.11
C GLY A 66 20.19 -17.05 -11.23
N GLY A 67 19.70 -16.50 -12.35
CA GLY A 67 19.15 -17.28 -13.47
C GLY A 67 17.69 -17.71 -13.28
N SER A 68 17.03 -17.22 -12.24
CA SER A 68 15.61 -17.37 -11.94
C SER A 68 14.98 -16.02 -11.69
N VAL A 69 13.75 -16.00 -11.17
CA VAL A 69 13.06 -14.81 -10.67
C VAL A 69 12.61 -15.06 -9.23
N THR A 70 12.38 -14.01 -8.45
CA THR A 70 11.77 -14.12 -7.12
C THR A 70 10.40 -14.80 -7.23
N SER A 71 10.00 -15.55 -6.18
CA SER A 71 8.80 -16.39 -6.19
C SER A 71 7.50 -15.61 -6.34
N ASP A 72 7.45 -14.41 -5.78
CA ASP A 72 6.29 -13.55 -5.87
C ASP A 72 6.46 -12.51 -6.99
N ASP A 73 5.41 -12.35 -7.77
CA ASP A 73 5.25 -11.22 -8.69
C ASP A 73 4.46 -10.09 -8.02
N PHE A 74 4.13 -9.03 -8.79
CA PHE A 74 3.37 -7.89 -8.26
C PHE A 74 1.93 -8.24 -7.88
N GLU A 75 1.33 -9.28 -8.45
CA GLU A 75 -0.01 -9.73 -8.06
C GLU A 75 0.06 -10.48 -6.72
N THR A 76 0.81 -11.57 -6.66
CA THR A 76 0.85 -12.44 -5.47
C THR A 76 1.46 -11.75 -4.27
N GLY A 77 2.56 -11.01 -4.45
CA GLY A 77 3.24 -10.29 -3.38
C GLY A 77 2.41 -9.14 -2.81
N THR A 78 1.73 -8.37 -3.66
CA THR A 78 0.90 -7.27 -3.16
C THR A 78 -0.42 -7.75 -2.54
N ILE A 79 -0.98 -8.88 -2.98
CA ILE A 79 -2.10 -9.54 -2.31
C ILE A 79 -1.67 -9.98 -0.89
N ALA A 80 -0.52 -10.64 -0.77
CA ALA A 80 0.02 -11.05 0.53
C ALA A 80 0.27 -9.85 1.45
N ALA A 81 0.84 -8.77 0.91
CA ALA A 81 1.06 -7.51 1.63
C ALA A 81 -0.26 -6.92 2.15
N ALA A 82 -1.30 -6.86 1.32
CA ALA A 82 -2.62 -6.37 1.71
C ALA A 82 -3.23 -7.18 2.86
N TYR A 83 -3.12 -8.51 2.82
CA TYR A 83 -3.56 -9.37 3.92
C TYR A 83 -2.80 -9.14 5.22
N GLY A 84 -1.54 -8.70 5.14
CA GLY A 84 -0.72 -8.30 6.29
C GLY A 84 -0.96 -6.86 6.78
N GLY A 85 -1.80 -6.09 6.09
CA GLY A 85 -2.07 -4.68 6.42
C GLY A 85 -1.06 -3.70 5.82
N THR A 86 -0.18 -4.15 4.93
CA THR A 86 0.68 -3.28 4.11
C THR A 86 -0.12 -2.76 2.92
N THR A 87 -0.14 -1.45 2.74
CA THR A 87 -0.93 -0.78 1.69
C THR A 87 -0.07 -0.10 0.63
N THR A 88 1.25 -0.11 0.83
CA THR A 88 2.20 0.46 -0.13
C THR A 88 3.50 -0.34 -0.09
N VAL A 89 4.04 -0.67 -1.25
CA VAL A 89 5.37 -1.27 -1.39
C VAL A 89 6.27 -0.37 -2.23
N ILE A 90 7.57 -0.36 -1.93
CA ILE A 90 8.58 0.31 -2.77
C ILE A 90 9.57 -0.76 -3.23
N ASP A 91 9.47 -1.10 -4.50
CA ASP A 91 10.26 -2.16 -5.11
C ASP A 91 11.54 -1.63 -5.77
N PHE A 92 12.52 -2.49 -6.01
CA PHE A 92 13.79 -2.12 -6.60
C PHE A 92 13.84 -2.45 -8.09
N CYS A 93 13.88 -1.39 -8.92
CA CYS A 93 14.18 -1.51 -10.34
C CYS A 93 15.67 -1.81 -10.54
N LEU A 94 15.97 -2.97 -11.10
CA LEU A 94 17.33 -3.26 -11.53
C LEU A 94 17.69 -2.45 -12.78
N THR A 95 18.93 -2.01 -12.83
CA THR A 95 19.46 -1.34 -14.00
C THR A 95 20.62 -2.14 -14.58
N ASP A 96 20.63 -2.29 -15.88
CA ASP A 96 21.73 -2.93 -16.59
C ASP A 96 22.71 -1.89 -17.12
N LYS A 97 23.99 -2.24 -17.16
CA LYS A 97 25.03 -1.36 -17.69
C LYS A 97 24.75 -0.96 -19.14
N GLY A 98 24.74 0.35 -19.38
CA GLY A 98 24.47 0.91 -20.70
C GLY A 98 23.00 1.02 -21.08
N VAL A 99 22.09 0.59 -20.22
CA VAL A 99 20.64 0.77 -20.40
C VAL A 99 20.20 2.09 -19.77
N PRO A 100 19.47 2.97 -20.49
CA PRO A 100 18.96 4.20 -19.92
C PRO A 100 18.04 3.92 -18.73
N LEU A 101 18.21 4.65 -17.62
CA LEU A 101 17.43 4.50 -16.38
C LEU A 101 15.90 4.52 -16.63
N LYS A 102 15.46 5.34 -17.58
CA LYS A 102 14.06 5.40 -17.99
C LYS A 102 13.51 4.05 -18.46
N ASN A 103 14.32 3.27 -19.16
CA ASN A 103 13.91 1.96 -19.66
C ASN A 103 13.74 0.95 -18.52
N SER A 104 14.63 1.00 -17.53
CA SER A 104 14.52 0.15 -16.33
C SER A 104 13.23 0.45 -15.57
N ILE A 105 12.93 1.72 -15.31
CA ILE A 105 11.66 2.12 -14.67
C ILE A 105 10.45 1.65 -15.50
N GLN A 106 10.50 1.82 -16.82
CA GLN A 106 9.41 1.39 -17.70
C GLN A 106 9.15 -0.12 -17.59
N THR A 107 10.21 -0.93 -17.55
CA THR A 107 10.10 -2.38 -17.34
C THR A 107 9.36 -2.72 -16.03
N TRP A 108 9.70 -2.04 -14.93
CA TRP A 108 9.02 -2.28 -13.65
C TRP A 108 7.57 -1.80 -13.65
N HIS A 109 7.27 -0.70 -14.32
CA HIS A 109 5.88 -0.28 -14.54
C HIS A 109 5.09 -1.32 -15.33
N GLU A 110 5.67 -1.94 -16.35
CA GLU A 110 5.01 -2.99 -17.12
C GLU A 110 4.77 -4.26 -16.29
N LYS A 111 5.69 -4.60 -15.39
CA LYS A 111 5.55 -5.73 -14.45
C LYS A 111 4.46 -5.51 -13.40
N SER A 112 4.31 -4.29 -12.92
CA SER A 112 3.38 -3.93 -11.82
C SER A 112 1.99 -3.52 -12.30
N LYS A 113 1.91 -2.92 -13.49
CA LYS A 113 0.66 -2.41 -14.06
C LYS A 113 -0.38 -3.53 -14.19
N ASP A 114 -1.60 -3.23 -13.78
CA ASP A 114 -2.76 -4.13 -13.82
C ASP A 114 -2.61 -5.40 -12.96
N LYS A 115 -1.54 -5.54 -12.16
CA LYS A 115 -1.27 -6.65 -11.25
C LYS A 115 -1.30 -6.22 -9.79
N ALA A 116 -0.61 -5.13 -9.46
CA ALA A 116 -0.54 -4.66 -8.08
C ALA A 116 -1.93 -4.26 -7.55
N VAL A 117 -2.30 -4.78 -6.38
CA VAL A 117 -3.59 -4.53 -5.72
C VAL A 117 -3.51 -3.47 -4.62
N ILE A 118 -2.31 -2.98 -4.33
CA ILE A 118 -2.02 -1.88 -3.41
C ILE A 118 -1.15 -0.83 -4.11
N ASP A 119 -0.92 0.29 -3.46
CA ASP A 119 -0.04 1.33 -3.99
C ASP A 119 1.41 0.82 -4.08
N TYR A 120 2.13 1.30 -5.08
CA TYR A 120 3.53 0.94 -5.27
C TYR A 120 4.37 2.13 -5.75
N GLY A 121 5.65 2.06 -5.43
CA GLY A 121 6.68 2.96 -5.92
C GLY A 121 7.94 2.19 -6.25
N PHE A 122 8.97 2.89 -6.75
CA PHE A 122 10.22 2.26 -7.14
C PHE A 122 11.44 3.01 -6.63
N HIS A 123 12.39 2.25 -6.10
CA HIS A 123 13.78 2.66 -6.02
C HIS A 123 14.50 2.25 -7.29
N LEU A 124 15.40 3.08 -7.76
CA LEU A 124 16.25 2.75 -8.89
C LEU A 124 17.63 2.31 -8.39
N MET A 125 17.98 1.04 -8.64
CA MET A 125 19.30 0.52 -8.30
C MET A 125 20.30 0.96 -9.38
N ILE A 126 21.10 1.98 -9.09
CA ILE A 126 22.11 2.47 -10.01
C ILE A 126 23.36 1.59 -9.87
N SER A 127 23.71 0.90 -10.96
CA SER A 127 24.96 0.16 -11.09
C SER A 127 25.87 0.84 -12.11
N GLU A 128 27.17 0.90 -11.83
CA GLU A 128 28.17 1.47 -12.75
C GLU A 128 28.34 0.63 -14.02
#